data_c218eae499689c498cb34facbd14309f
#
_entry.id   c218eae499689c498cb34facbd14309f
#
_cell.length_a   1.000
_cell.length_b   1.000
_cell.length_c   1.000
_cell.angle_alpha   90.00
_cell.angle_beta   90.00
_cell.angle_gamma   90.00
#
_symmetry.space_group_name_H-M   'P 1'
#
loop_
_entity.id
_entity.type
_entity.pdbx_description
1 polymer ?
#
loop_
_entity_poly.entity_id
_entity_poly.type
_entity_poly.pdbx_seq_one_letter_code
_entity_poly.pdbx_strand_id
1 'polypeptide(L)'
;MKRRALVLGGGAARGAAHLGVIQALEDSGYRPDLVVGVSIGAWVGAVYCSFPFPEALERMEAVAQRIALELGKGDPLLPFFRVRHLFSESSKRALLGDDLGLEGIRFSDLHTTFYLTALMLPQLRRVAIGGRDNASSIIDPLLASSAAHWPYSWNGKLFLDGGLAGNVPVRVAQERGCDLILAANLGFLFKYYAGRGRYRPWKIVDYLGKQMTQKEFQAARAAGAVVYEIYSPRIEAFSVYDFSSPERLKKEGYEACRQILEEIQI
;
A
#
# COMPACT_ATOMS: atom_id res chain seq x y z
N MET A 1 -7.22 -25.69 6.88
CA MET A 1 -7.76 -24.48 6.19
C MET A 1 -6.65 -23.85 5.37
N LYS A 2 -6.96 -23.27 4.20
CA LYS A 2 -5.98 -22.52 3.42
C LYS A 2 -5.59 -21.27 4.20
N ARG A 3 -4.28 -20.98 4.31
CA ARG A 3 -3.79 -19.75 4.93
C ARG A 3 -4.02 -18.57 3.99
N ARG A 4 -4.67 -17.53 4.49
CA ARG A 4 -5.17 -16.38 3.72
C ARG A 4 -4.28 -15.16 3.88
N ALA A 5 -4.00 -14.47 2.78
CA ALA A 5 -3.28 -13.19 2.84
C ALA A 5 -4.05 -12.07 2.16
N LEU A 6 -3.87 -10.86 2.69
CA LEU A 6 -4.19 -9.60 2.04
C LEU A 6 -2.88 -8.91 1.65
N VAL A 7 -2.74 -8.57 0.37
CA VAL A 7 -1.60 -7.81 -0.14
C VAL A 7 -2.06 -6.45 -0.60
N LEU A 8 -1.50 -5.38 -0.04
CA LEU A 8 -1.85 -3.99 -0.30
C LEU A 8 -0.74 -3.29 -1.08
N GLY A 9 -1.02 -2.95 -2.32
CA GLY A 9 -0.08 -2.32 -3.23
C GLY A 9 0.20 -0.85 -2.91
N GLY A 10 1.28 -0.30 -3.48
CA GLY A 10 1.61 1.12 -3.43
C GLY A 10 0.76 1.95 -4.40
N GLY A 11 0.62 3.27 -4.14
CA GLY A 11 -0.19 4.12 -5.02
C GLY A 11 -0.44 5.55 -4.52
N ALA A 12 0.24 5.99 -3.47
CA ALA A 12 0.09 7.33 -2.86
C ALA A 12 -1.39 7.70 -2.63
N ALA A 13 -1.93 8.76 -3.26
CA ALA A 13 -3.33 9.18 -3.07
C ALA A 13 -4.36 8.07 -3.35
N ARG A 14 -4.07 7.16 -4.29
CA ARG A 14 -4.94 6.01 -4.60
C ARG A 14 -5.08 5.04 -3.41
N GLY A 15 -4.22 5.16 -2.39
CA GLY A 15 -4.29 4.37 -1.16
C GLY A 15 -5.63 4.46 -0.44
N ALA A 16 -6.41 5.51 -0.64
CA ALA A 16 -7.77 5.62 -0.13
C ALA A 16 -8.68 4.48 -0.63
N ALA A 17 -8.39 3.85 -1.78
CA ALA A 17 -9.12 2.67 -2.25
C ALA A 17 -8.93 1.45 -1.33
N HIS A 18 -7.79 1.33 -0.65
CA HIS A 18 -7.56 0.25 0.31
C HIS A 18 -8.53 0.29 1.48
N LEU A 19 -9.04 1.48 1.86
CA LEU A 19 -10.03 1.62 2.91
C LEU A 19 -11.32 0.89 2.52
N GLY A 20 -11.74 1.05 1.26
CA GLY A 20 -12.87 0.33 0.71
C GLY A 20 -12.65 -1.18 0.61
N VAL A 21 -11.44 -1.60 0.24
CA VAL A 21 -11.07 -3.03 0.22
C VAL A 21 -11.19 -3.62 1.62
N ILE A 22 -10.63 -2.97 2.64
CA ILE A 22 -10.71 -3.43 4.04
C ILE A 22 -12.17 -3.49 4.50
N GLN A 23 -12.97 -2.45 4.22
CA GLN A 23 -14.38 -2.45 4.58
C GLN A 23 -15.14 -3.61 3.94
N ALA A 24 -14.94 -3.90 2.65
CA ALA A 24 -15.59 -5.02 1.98
C ALA A 24 -15.19 -6.39 2.57
N LEU A 25 -13.92 -6.55 2.98
CA LEU A 25 -13.45 -7.75 3.67
C LEU A 25 -14.14 -7.91 5.03
N GLU A 26 -14.22 -6.84 5.81
CA GLU A 26 -14.89 -6.85 7.12
C GLU A 26 -16.38 -7.18 7.00
N ASP A 27 -17.08 -6.54 6.04
CA ASP A 27 -18.52 -6.76 5.79
C ASP A 27 -18.81 -8.21 5.36
N SER A 28 -17.86 -8.86 4.68
CA SER A 28 -17.98 -10.27 4.28
C SER A 28 -17.54 -11.27 5.37
N GLY A 29 -16.99 -10.80 6.48
CA GLY A 29 -16.39 -11.64 7.50
C GLY A 29 -15.06 -12.29 7.11
N TYR A 30 -14.43 -11.86 5.99
CA TYR A 30 -13.12 -12.36 5.60
C TYR A 30 -12.04 -11.81 6.52
N ARG A 31 -11.23 -12.69 7.07
CA ARG A 31 -10.11 -12.34 7.95
C ARG A 31 -8.81 -12.90 7.37
N PRO A 32 -7.84 -12.06 6.99
CA PRO A 32 -6.54 -12.53 6.55
C PRO A 32 -5.70 -13.00 7.75
N ASP A 33 -4.95 -14.08 7.57
CA ASP A 33 -3.97 -14.57 8.54
C ASP A 33 -2.67 -13.79 8.48
N LEU A 34 -2.45 -13.10 7.33
CA LEU A 34 -1.25 -12.34 7.03
C LEU A 34 -1.60 -11.14 6.15
N VAL A 35 -1.04 -9.98 6.48
CA VAL A 35 -1.10 -8.78 5.64
C VAL A 35 0.29 -8.43 5.16
N VAL A 36 0.42 -8.08 3.87
CA VAL A 36 1.65 -7.57 3.28
C VAL A 36 1.37 -6.23 2.63
N GLY A 37 2.15 -5.20 2.95
CA GLY A 37 1.98 -3.87 2.40
C GLY A 37 3.24 -3.31 1.76
N VAL A 38 3.07 -2.35 0.84
CA VAL A 38 4.15 -1.55 0.28
C VAL A 38 3.73 -0.08 0.18
N SER A 39 4.63 0.84 0.56
CA SER A 39 4.35 2.29 0.48
C SER A 39 3.05 2.64 1.24
N ILE A 40 2.08 3.30 0.61
CA ILE A 40 0.77 3.60 1.24
C ILE A 40 0.03 2.33 1.66
N GLY A 41 0.17 1.21 0.93
CA GLY A 41 -0.40 -0.07 1.33
C GLY A 41 0.23 -0.62 2.63
N ALA A 42 1.49 -0.28 2.92
CA ALA A 42 2.12 -0.61 4.19
C ALA A 42 1.53 0.22 5.34
N TRP A 43 1.23 1.51 5.13
CA TRP A 43 0.59 2.38 6.13
C TRP A 43 -0.80 1.86 6.48
N VAL A 44 -1.62 1.64 5.45
CA VAL A 44 -2.98 1.09 5.61
C VAL A 44 -2.95 -0.28 6.30
N GLY A 45 -2.07 -1.17 5.86
CA GLY A 45 -1.91 -2.50 6.46
C GLY A 45 -1.46 -2.46 7.92
N ALA A 46 -0.55 -1.53 8.28
CA ALA A 46 -0.10 -1.35 9.65
C ALA A 46 -1.26 -0.92 10.57
N VAL A 47 -2.04 0.09 10.17
CA VAL A 47 -3.20 0.55 10.95
C VAL A 47 -4.25 -0.56 11.08
N TYR A 48 -4.57 -1.25 9.98
CA TYR A 48 -5.50 -2.37 9.98
C TYR A 48 -5.08 -3.50 10.92
N CYS A 49 -3.77 -3.78 11.01
CA CYS A 49 -3.25 -4.81 11.91
C CYS A 49 -3.06 -4.34 13.36
N SER A 50 -3.08 -3.02 13.61
CA SER A 50 -2.87 -2.44 14.95
C SER A 50 -4.15 -2.25 15.74
N PHE A 51 -5.26 -1.93 15.06
CA PHE A 51 -6.51 -1.54 15.70
C PHE A 51 -7.67 -2.42 15.25
N PRO A 52 -8.66 -2.68 16.13
CA PRO A 52 -9.86 -3.38 15.74
C PRO A 52 -10.66 -2.55 14.71
N PHE A 53 -11.38 -3.23 13.84
CA PHE A 53 -12.39 -2.60 13.01
C PHE A 53 -13.65 -2.28 13.86
N PRO A 54 -14.30 -1.09 13.79
CA PRO A 54 -14.13 -0.03 12.79
C PRO A 54 -13.06 1.04 13.10
N GLU A 55 -12.45 1.03 14.29
CA GLU A 55 -11.47 2.07 14.71
C GLU A 55 -10.35 2.28 13.68
N ALA A 56 -9.81 1.17 13.15
CA ALA A 56 -8.78 1.25 12.12
C ALA A 56 -9.25 2.06 10.90
N LEU A 57 -10.50 1.84 10.46
CA LEU A 57 -11.08 2.55 9.31
C LEU A 57 -11.27 4.04 9.61
N GLU A 58 -11.82 4.38 10.77
CA GLU A 58 -12.07 5.76 11.20
C GLU A 58 -10.78 6.59 11.25
N ARG A 59 -9.70 6.03 11.81
CA ARG A 59 -8.37 6.68 11.85
C ARG A 59 -7.84 6.98 10.46
N MET A 60 -7.91 6.03 9.55
CA MET A 60 -7.45 6.19 8.17
C MET A 60 -8.30 7.18 7.39
N GLU A 61 -9.62 7.17 7.57
CA GLU A 61 -10.54 8.12 6.94
C GLU A 61 -10.29 9.56 7.41
N ALA A 62 -10.14 9.76 8.71
CA ALA A 62 -9.84 11.07 9.27
C ALA A 62 -8.56 11.66 8.68
N VAL A 63 -7.49 10.87 8.57
CA VAL A 63 -6.24 11.30 7.94
C VAL A 63 -6.42 11.56 6.45
N ALA A 64 -7.12 10.70 5.72
CA ALA A 64 -7.37 10.89 4.28
C ALA A 64 -8.17 12.17 4.01
N GLN A 65 -9.20 12.45 4.80
CA GLN A 65 -10.01 13.67 4.71
C GLN A 65 -9.20 14.92 5.06
N ARG A 66 -8.38 14.87 6.13
CA ARG A 66 -7.49 15.99 6.48
C ARG A 66 -6.53 16.32 5.34
N ILE A 67 -5.87 15.31 4.78
CA ILE A 67 -4.97 15.50 3.63
C ILE A 67 -5.73 16.07 2.44
N ALA A 68 -6.95 15.60 2.17
CA ALA A 68 -7.78 16.13 1.10
C ALA A 68 -8.13 17.61 1.31
N LEU A 69 -8.43 18.03 2.54
CA LEU A 69 -8.72 19.43 2.87
C LEU A 69 -7.47 20.32 2.76
N GLU A 70 -6.32 19.83 3.18
CA GLU A 70 -5.06 20.58 3.11
C GLU A 70 -4.53 20.73 1.67
N LEU A 71 -4.66 19.70 0.85
CA LEU A 71 -4.13 19.66 -0.53
C LEU A 71 -5.20 19.98 -1.59
N GLY A 72 -6.48 19.74 -1.31
CA GLY A 72 -7.60 19.90 -2.25
C GLY A 72 -8.00 21.34 -2.54
N LYS A 73 -7.55 22.31 -1.74
CA LYS A 73 -7.85 23.74 -1.90
C LYS A 73 -6.62 24.48 -2.35
N GLY A 74 -6.37 24.59 -3.66
CA GLY A 74 -5.24 25.43 -4.11
C GLY A 74 -4.93 25.42 -5.58
N ASP A 75 -4.22 26.48 -5.97
CA ASP A 75 -3.62 26.76 -7.25
C ASP A 75 -2.85 25.55 -7.82
N PRO A 76 -2.96 25.23 -9.13
CA PRO A 76 -2.28 24.10 -9.78
C PRO A 76 -0.75 24.06 -9.63
N LEU A 77 -0.12 25.18 -9.28
CA LEU A 77 1.33 25.28 -9.03
C LEU A 77 1.73 25.07 -7.56
N LEU A 78 0.81 25.30 -6.61
CA LEU A 78 1.03 25.07 -5.17
C LEU A 78 1.06 23.60 -4.74
N PRO A 79 0.42 22.62 -5.43
CA PRO A 79 0.45 21.23 -5.00
C PRO A 79 1.86 20.66 -4.86
N PHE A 80 2.79 21.09 -5.73
CA PHE A 80 4.16 20.54 -5.70
C PHE A 80 4.91 20.87 -4.40
N PHE A 81 4.80 22.10 -3.89
CA PHE A 81 5.48 22.49 -2.65
C PHE A 81 4.76 21.96 -1.40
N ARG A 82 3.41 21.95 -1.39
CA ARG A 82 2.61 21.41 -0.29
C ARG A 82 2.74 19.91 -0.21
N VAL A 83 2.67 19.20 -1.33
CA VAL A 83 2.90 17.77 -1.43
C VAL A 83 4.31 17.43 -0.95
N ARG A 84 5.33 18.22 -1.35
CA ARG A 84 6.71 18.02 -0.88
C ARG A 84 6.85 18.15 0.64
N HIS A 85 6.16 19.11 1.26
CA HIS A 85 6.16 19.26 2.73
C HIS A 85 5.47 18.08 3.41
N LEU A 86 4.28 17.69 2.94
CA LEU A 86 3.53 16.54 3.46
C LEU A 86 4.32 15.23 3.37
N PHE A 87 5.16 15.09 2.35
CA PHE A 87 6.02 13.93 2.15
C PHE A 87 7.42 14.07 2.77
N SER A 88 7.67 15.11 3.57
CA SER A 88 8.89 15.17 4.38
C SER A 88 8.90 14.04 5.42
N GLU A 89 10.08 13.63 5.84
CA GLU A 89 10.24 12.56 6.84
C GLU A 89 9.53 12.91 8.16
N SER A 90 9.68 14.16 8.62
CA SER A 90 9.04 14.64 9.85
C SER A 90 7.52 14.62 9.77
N SER A 91 6.95 15.08 8.63
CA SER A 91 5.49 15.07 8.43
C SER A 91 4.95 13.64 8.36
N LYS A 92 5.64 12.74 7.66
CA LYS A 92 5.26 11.33 7.61
C LYS A 92 5.31 10.67 8.98
N ARG A 93 6.35 10.99 9.78
CA ARG A 93 6.48 10.47 11.14
C ARG A 93 5.35 10.95 12.03
N ALA A 94 4.99 12.23 11.96
CA ALA A 94 3.84 12.78 12.69
C ALA A 94 2.52 12.14 12.26
N LEU A 95 2.29 11.98 10.94
CA LEU A 95 1.10 11.29 10.43
C LEU A 95 1.01 9.85 10.94
N LEU A 96 2.10 9.11 10.91
CA LEU A 96 2.13 7.71 11.37
C LEU A 96 1.98 7.62 12.89
N GLY A 97 2.76 8.41 13.64
CA GLY A 97 2.78 8.35 15.11
C GLY A 97 1.54 8.95 15.73
N ASP A 98 1.32 10.25 15.48
CA ASP A 98 0.30 11.02 16.20
C ASP A 98 -1.10 10.79 15.60
N ASP A 99 -1.25 10.96 14.28
CA ASP A 99 -2.58 10.94 13.65
C ASP A 99 -3.13 9.53 13.47
N LEU A 100 -2.30 8.59 13.02
CA LEU A 100 -2.69 7.19 12.87
C LEU A 100 -2.51 6.37 14.17
N GLY A 101 -1.87 6.95 15.18
CA GLY A 101 -1.72 6.35 16.51
C GLY A 101 -0.74 5.17 16.56
N LEU A 102 0.24 5.14 15.67
CA LEU A 102 1.18 4.03 15.58
C LEU A 102 2.44 4.22 16.44
N GLU A 103 2.57 5.33 17.18
CA GLU A 103 3.74 5.56 18.05
C GLU A 103 3.83 4.50 19.15
N GLY A 104 5.01 3.96 19.34
CA GLY A 104 5.27 2.90 20.32
C GLY A 104 4.84 1.49 19.91
N ILE A 105 4.06 1.33 18.83
CA ILE A 105 3.62 0.00 18.37
C ILE A 105 4.77 -0.75 17.71
N ARG A 106 4.85 -2.05 18.00
CA ARG A 106 5.83 -2.99 17.46
C ARG A 106 5.15 -4.02 16.57
N PHE A 107 5.91 -4.69 15.69
CA PHE A 107 5.35 -5.79 14.88
C PHE A 107 4.79 -6.94 15.73
N SER A 108 5.39 -7.21 16.88
CA SER A 108 4.93 -8.23 17.83
C SER A 108 3.58 -7.93 18.47
N ASP A 109 3.18 -6.65 18.53
CA ASP A 109 1.97 -6.19 19.20
C ASP A 109 0.74 -6.28 18.28
N LEU A 110 0.96 -6.50 16.98
CA LEU A 110 -0.10 -6.51 15.97
C LEU A 110 -1.00 -7.74 16.11
N HIS A 111 -2.31 -7.55 16.03
CA HIS A 111 -3.28 -8.65 16.12
C HIS A 111 -3.26 -9.59 14.89
N THR A 112 -2.85 -9.08 13.72
CA THR A 112 -2.64 -9.88 12.49
C THR A 112 -1.18 -9.83 12.10
N THR A 113 -0.62 -10.95 11.62
CA THR A 113 0.77 -10.99 11.15
C THR A 113 0.96 -10.01 10.00
N PHE A 114 1.92 -9.11 10.14
CA PHE A 114 2.15 -8.04 9.15
C PHE A 114 3.59 -8.04 8.66
N TYR A 115 3.74 -7.84 7.35
CA TYR A 115 5.01 -7.56 6.68
C TYR A 115 4.87 -6.36 5.76
N LEU A 116 5.93 -5.63 5.61
CA LEU A 116 6.05 -4.59 4.58
C LEU A 116 7.30 -4.82 3.73
N THR A 117 7.35 -4.19 2.56
CA THR A 117 8.52 -4.28 1.70
C THR A 117 9.18 -2.93 1.48
N ALA A 118 10.52 -2.93 1.41
CA ALA A 118 11.35 -1.80 1.05
C ALA A 118 12.47 -2.24 0.08
N LEU A 119 13.03 -1.31 -0.68
CA LEU A 119 14.19 -1.54 -1.54
C LEU A 119 15.46 -1.11 -0.79
N MET A 120 16.31 -2.06 -0.43
CA MET A 120 17.56 -1.80 0.29
C MET A 120 18.69 -1.46 -0.69
N LEU A 121 19.43 -0.41 -0.37
CA LEU A 121 20.61 0.06 -1.10
C LEU A 121 21.91 -0.35 -0.39
N PRO A 122 23.03 -0.45 -1.13
CA PRO A 122 23.19 -0.30 -2.58
C PRO A 122 22.82 -1.55 -3.39
N GLN A 123 22.48 -2.66 -2.74
CA GLN A 123 22.27 -3.97 -3.36
C GLN A 123 21.05 -4.04 -4.28
N LEU A 124 20.19 -3.01 -4.31
CA LEU A 124 18.91 -2.95 -5.03
C LEU A 124 18.04 -4.20 -4.75
N ARG A 125 18.07 -4.65 -3.49
CA ARG A 125 17.37 -5.86 -3.06
C ARG A 125 16.09 -5.52 -2.32
N ARG A 126 14.96 -6.08 -2.78
CA ARG A 126 13.73 -6.05 -1.99
C ARG A 126 13.95 -6.80 -0.69
N VAL A 127 13.57 -6.18 0.41
CA VAL A 127 13.51 -6.78 1.74
C VAL A 127 12.10 -6.77 2.26
N ALA A 128 11.69 -7.84 2.92
CA ALA A 128 10.44 -7.91 3.67
C ALA A 128 10.77 -7.78 5.16
N ILE A 129 10.13 -6.82 5.83
CA ILE A 129 10.34 -6.48 7.22
C ILE A 129 9.03 -6.70 7.96
N GLY A 130 9.07 -7.38 9.11
CA GLY A 130 7.88 -7.66 9.91
C GLY A 130 7.88 -9.07 10.50
N GLY A 131 6.68 -9.54 10.88
CA GLY A 131 6.46 -10.84 11.50
C GLY A 131 6.28 -10.78 13.01
N ARG A 132 5.60 -11.79 13.58
CA ARG A 132 5.23 -11.82 15.01
C ARG A 132 6.42 -11.85 15.98
N ASP A 133 7.55 -12.39 15.54
CA ASP A 133 8.77 -12.47 16.36
C ASP A 133 9.61 -11.19 16.31
N ASN A 134 9.17 -10.18 15.54
CA ASN A 134 9.88 -8.93 15.39
C ASN A 134 9.42 -7.90 16.44
N ALA A 135 10.26 -7.61 17.41
CA ALA A 135 10.01 -6.65 18.48
C ALA A 135 10.40 -5.19 18.12
N SER A 136 10.78 -4.90 16.86
CA SER A 136 11.09 -3.54 16.46
C SER A 136 9.82 -2.68 16.27
N SER A 137 9.97 -1.36 16.49
CA SER A 137 8.92 -0.39 16.13
C SER A 137 8.58 -0.46 14.64
N ILE A 138 7.31 -0.22 14.32
CA ILE A 138 6.83 -0.25 12.94
C ILE A 138 7.08 1.07 12.18
N ILE A 139 7.34 2.19 12.88
CA ILE A 139 7.44 3.54 12.28
C ILE A 139 8.58 3.62 11.26
N ASP A 140 9.82 3.28 11.66
CA ASP A 140 10.96 3.40 10.76
C ASP A 140 10.87 2.48 9.54
N PRO A 141 10.43 1.21 9.65
CA PRO A 141 10.11 0.38 8.50
C PRO A 141 9.05 0.97 7.56
N LEU A 142 7.99 1.62 8.11
CA LEU A 142 6.96 2.27 7.30
C LEU A 142 7.53 3.48 6.54
N LEU A 143 8.39 4.28 7.18
CA LEU A 143 9.11 5.37 6.52
C LEU A 143 10.03 4.83 5.41
N ALA A 144 10.76 3.75 5.66
CA ALA A 144 11.60 3.08 4.66
C ALA A 144 10.78 2.58 3.46
N SER A 145 9.63 1.94 3.73
CA SER A 145 8.71 1.42 2.69
C SER A 145 8.12 2.52 1.80
N SER A 146 8.02 3.75 2.31
CA SER A 146 7.43 4.89 1.62
C SER A 146 8.45 5.99 1.24
N ALA A 147 9.72 5.65 1.16
CA ALA A 147 10.82 6.54 0.81
C ALA A 147 10.92 6.75 -0.71
N ALA A 148 9.89 7.38 -1.32
CA ALA A 148 9.75 7.50 -2.77
C ALA A 148 10.67 8.53 -3.42
N HIS A 149 11.09 9.58 -2.68
CA HIS A 149 11.84 10.72 -3.24
C HIS A 149 13.30 10.72 -2.83
N TRP A 150 13.60 10.33 -1.59
CA TRP A 150 14.94 10.31 -1.01
C TRP A 150 15.14 9.03 -0.20
N PRO A 151 16.36 8.45 -0.22
CA PRO A 151 16.66 7.29 0.60
C PRO A 151 16.47 7.59 2.09
N TYR A 152 15.80 6.69 2.77
CA TYR A 152 15.63 6.70 4.22
C TYR A 152 16.74 5.91 4.90
N SER A 153 17.39 6.49 5.93
CA SER A 153 18.43 5.81 6.70
C SER A 153 17.85 5.17 7.94
N TRP A 154 18.01 3.85 8.06
CA TRP A 154 17.57 3.10 9.22
C TRP A 154 18.53 1.93 9.51
N ASN A 155 18.94 1.76 10.78
CA ASN A 155 19.90 0.74 11.23
C ASN A 155 21.17 0.66 10.35
N GLY A 156 21.75 1.80 10.01
CA GLY A 156 22.97 1.91 9.20
C GLY A 156 22.83 1.48 7.74
N LYS A 157 21.59 1.31 7.26
CA LYS A 157 21.28 0.98 5.86
C LYS A 157 20.40 2.04 5.23
N LEU A 158 20.46 2.14 3.91
CA LEU A 158 19.63 3.05 3.12
C LEU A 158 18.53 2.27 2.43
N PHE A 159 17.32 2.86 2.42
CA PHE A 159 16.13 2.26 1.81
C PHE A 159 15.44 3.25 0.89
N LEU A 160 14.85 2.72 -0.17
CA LEU A 160 13.89 3.39 -1.04
C LEU A 160 12.53 2.68 -0.96
N ASP A 161 11.51 3.35 -1.51
CA ASP A 161 10.15 2.82 -1.60
C ASP A 161 10.13 1.41 -2.19
N GLY A 162 9.45 0.51 -1.49
CA GLY A 162 9.36 -0.89 -1.88
C GLY A 162 8.69 -1.12 -3.24
N GLY A 163 7.83 -0.20 -3.67
CA GLY A 163 7.18 -0.24 -4.98
C GLY A 163 8.15 -0.24 -6.16
N LEU A 164 9.36 0.31 -5.98
CA LEU A 164 10.43 0.24 -6.98
C LEU A 164 10.93 -1.19 -7.22
N ALA A 165 10.77 -2.08 -6.24
CA ALA A 165 11.16 -3.49 -6.32
C ALA A 165 9.99 -4.45 -6.55
N GLY A 166 8.78 -3.92 -6.71
CA GLY A 166 7.54 -4.65 -6.96
C GLY A 166 6.36 -4.06 -6.20
N ASN A 167 5.43 -3.46 -6.95
CA ASN A 167 4.35 -2.66 -6.37
C ASN A 167 3.23 -3.48 -5.72
N VAL A 168 3.14 -4.79 -6.01
CA VAL A 168 2.17 -5.70 -5.38
C VAL A 168 2.92 -6.98 -4.98
N PRO A 169 3.47 -7.04 -3.75
CA PRO A 169 4.45 -8.07 -3.36
C PRO A 169 3.80 -9.40 -2.96
N VAL A 170 3.04 -10.03 -3.86
CA VAL A 170 2.31 -11.30 -3.61
C VAL A 170 3.22 -12.47 -3.27
N ARG A 171 4.45 -12.50 -3.80
CA ARG A 171 5.43 -13.53 -3.47
C ARG A 171 5.81 -13.52 -1.99
N VAL A 172 5.81 -12.35 -1.37
CA VAL A 172 6.11 -12.25 0.08
C VAL A 172 5.08 -13.02 0.90
N ALA A 173 3.81 -12.98 0.54
CA ALA A 173 2.76 -13.75 1.17
C ALA A 173 2.89 -15.26 0.85
N GLN A 174 3.14 -15.60 -0.42
CA GLN A 174 3.31 -16.97 -0.86
C GLN A 174 4.52 -17.65 -0.17
N GLU A 175 5.68 -16.98 -0.11
CA GLU A 175 6.90 -17.48 0.56
C GLU A 175 6.72 -17.67 2.07
N ARG A 176 5.64 -17.12 2.64
CA ARG A 176 5.22 -17.31 4.05
C ARG A 176 4.09 -18.31 4.22
N GLY A 177 3.86 -19.14 3.19
CA GLY A 177 2.91 -20.26 3.24
C GLY A 177 1.45 -19.85 3.12
N CYS A 178 1.13 -18.71 2.47
CA CYS A 178 -0.25 -18.36 2.17
C CYS A 178 -0.68 -18.99 0.85
N ASP A 179 -1.79 -19.74 0.90
CA ASP A 179 -2.34 -20.47 -0.24
C ASP A 179 -3.42 -19.68 -1.00
N LEU A 180 -4.08 -18.74 -0.33
CA LEU A 180 -5.11 -17.86 -0.87
C LEU A 180 -4.70 -16.40 -0.64
N ILE A 181 -4.49 -15.66 -1.72
CA ILE A 181 -3.97 -14.29 -1.67
C ILE A 181 -4.94 -13.36 -2.37
N LEU A 182 -5.51 -12.40 -1.64
CA LEU A 182 -6.22 -11.26 -2.19
C LEU A 182 -5.24 -10.10 -2.34
N ALA A 183 -5.04 -9.61 -3.55
CA ALA A 183 -4.02 -8.63 -3.87
C ALA A 183 -4.63 -7.34 -4.44
N ALA A 184 -4.69 -6.28 -3.63
CA ALA A 184 -5.19 -4.98 -4.03
C ALA A 184 -4.13 -4.22 -4.83
N ASN A 185 -4.33 -4.14 -6.14
CA ASN A 185 -3.49 -3.44 -7.09
C ASN A 185 -4.10 -2.09 -7.45
N LEU A 186 -3.45 -1.00 -7.06
CA LEU A 186 -3.90 0.37 -7.33
C LEU A 186 -3.49 0.88 -8.73
N GLY A 187 -2.97 0.00 -9.57
CA GLY A 187 -2.46 0.35 -10.90
C GLY A 187 -1.06 0.95 -10.86
N PHE A 188 -0.63 1.52 -12.01
CA PHE A 188 0.74 1.99 -12.18
C PHE A 188 0.87 3.49 -11.94
N LEU A 189 1.97 3.90 -11.33
CA LEU A 189 2.20 5.26 -10.84
C LEU A 189 2.19 6.31 -11.96
N PHE A 190 2.62 5.95 -13.18
CA PHE A 190 2.92 6.91 -14.25
C PHE A 190 1.91 6.94 -15.40
N LYS A 191 0.83 6.16 -15.36
CA LYS A 191 -0.18 6.15 -16.44
C LYS A 191 -0.75 7.55 -16.73
N TYR A 192 -0.94 8.38 -15.69
CA TYR A 192 -1.43 9.75 -15.83
C TYR A 192 -0.50 10.62 -16.70
N TYR A 193 0.81 10.43 -16.62
CA TYR A 193 1.79 11.16 -17.41
C TYR A 193 1.98 10.60 -18.82
N ALA A 194 1.66 9.33 -19.03
CA ALA A 194 1.79 8.66 -20.33
C ALA A 194 0.84 9.20 -21.40
N GLY A 195 -0.33 9.76 -21.00
CA GLY A 195 -1.34 10.31 -21.91
C GLY A 195 -0.99 11.67 -22.55
N ARG A 196 -0.03 12.41 -22.00
CA ARG A 196 0.31 13.77 -22.44
C ARG A 196 1.49 13.84 -23.43
N GLY A 197 1.64 12.88 -24.31
CA GLY A 197 2.40 12.94 -25.59
C GLY A 197 3.92 13.16 -25.53
N ARG A 198 4.46 13.87 -24.56
CA ARG A 198 5.86 14.34 -24.51
C ARG A 198 6.83 13.51 -23.65
N TYR A 199 6.35 12.55 -22.83
CA TYR A 199 7.21 11.83 -21.87
C TYR A 199 7.26 10.33 -22.18
N ARG A 200 7.91 9.95 -23.29
CA ARG A 200 8.19 8.55 -23.66
C ARG A 200 8.91 7.74 -22.57
N PRO A 201 9.86 8.29 -21.76
CA PRO A 201 10.52 7.53 -20.71
C PRO A 201 9.56 6.95 -19.67
N TRP A 202 8.52 7.68 -19.28
CA TRP A 202 7.57 7.22 -18.27
C TRP A 202 6.70 6.04 -18.73
N LYS A 203 6.48 5.88 -20.04
CA LYS A 203 5.82 4.69 -20.61
C LYS A 203 6.67 3.43 -20.42
N ILE A 204 7.99 3.57 -20.47
CA ILE A 204 8.90 2.44 -20.24
C ILE A 204 8.84 2.04 -18.77
N VAL A 205 8.91 3.00 -17.84
CA VAL A 205 8.82 2.73 -16.40
C VAL A 205 7.50 2.06 -16.05
N ASP A 206 6.40 2.56 -16.61
CA ASP A 206 5.06 1.99 -16.43
C ASP A 206 4.98 0.55 -16.97
N TYR A 207 5.50 0.33 -18.16
CA TYR A 207 5.57 -0.99 -18.76
C TYR A 207 6.40 -1.97 -17.92
N LEU A 208 7.59 -1.55 -17.46
CA LEU A 208 8.44 -2.37 -16.59
C LEU A 208 7.75 -2.68 -15.26
N GLY A 209 7.08 -1.71 -14.65
CA GLY A 209 6.31 -1.92 -13.43
C GLY A 209 5.19 -2.96 -13.62
N LYS A 210 4.49 -2.91 -14.77
CA LYS A 210 3.49 -3.93 -15.14
C LYS A 210 4.11 -5.32 -15.27
N GLN A 211 5.21 -5.41 -15.99
CA GLN A 211 5.92 -6.69 -16.16
C GLN A 211 6.39 -7.27 -14.82
N MET A 212 6.90 -6.42 -13.92
CA MET A 212 7.32 -6.84 -12.59
C MET A 212 6.13 -7.38 -11.79
N THR A 213 5.01 -6.67 -11.77
CA THR A 213 3.79 -7.11 -11.08
C THR A 213 3.26 -8.43 -11.67
N GLN A 214 3.18 -8.55 -13.00
CA GLN A 214 2.76 -9.79 -13.65
C GLN A 214 3.67 -10.97 -13.30
N LYS A 215 4.99 -10.77 -13.27
CA LYS A 215 5.96 -11.80 -12.84
C LYS A 215 5.75 -12.22 -11.37
N GLU A 216 5.45 -11.29 -10.48
CA GLU A 216 5.11 -11.59 -9.08
C GLU A 216 3.90 -12.52 -9.00
N PHE A 217 2.81 -12.18 -9.71
CA PHE A 217 1.59 -12.98 -9.74
C PHE A 217 1.81 -14.36 -10.36
N GLN A 218 2.50 -14.42 -11.50
CA GLN A 218 2.84 -15.68 -12.17
C GLN A 218 3.69 -16.60 -11.27
N ALA A 219 4.71 -16.04 -10.61
CA ALA A 219 5.59 -16.81 -9.73
C ALA A 219 4.84 -17.35 -8.50
N ALA A 220 3.95 -16.55 -7.88
CA ALA A 220 3.15 -17.01 -6.76
C ALA A 220 2.17 -18.13 -7.17
N ARG A 221 1.52 -17.98 -8.33
CA ARG A 221 0.62 -19.02 -8.89
C ARG A 221 1.37 -20.29 -9.28
N ALA A 222 2.54 -20.16 -9.89
CA ALA A 222 3.40 -21.32 -10.24
C ALA A 222 3.88 -22.08 -8.99
N ALA A 223 4.00 -21.40 -7.86
CA ALA A 223 4.30 -22.00 -6.56
C ALA A 223 3.07 -22.55 -5.82
N GLY A 224 1.90 -22.61 -6.49
CA GLY A 224 0.68 -23.25 -5.99
C GLY A 224 -0.30 -22.32 -5.25
N ALA A 225 0.00 -21.02 -5.11
CA ALA A 225 -0.93 -20.09 -4.49
C ALA A 225 -2.08 -19.70 -5.44
N VAL A 226 -3.30 -19.63 -4.90
CA VAL A 226 -4.44 -19.02 -5.58
C VAL A 226 -4.38 -17.52 -5.33
N VAL A 227 -4.25 -16.72 -6.39
CA VAL A 227 -4.10 -15.27 -6.30
C VAL A 227 -5.22 -14.59 -7.06
N TYR A 228 -6.05 -13.84 -6.33
CA TYR A 228 -7.08 -12.96 -6.87
C TYR A 228 -6.59 -11.51 -6.83
N GLU A 229 -6.70 -10.82 -7.96
CA GLU A 229 -6.32 -9.44 -8.10
C GLU A 229 -7.54 -8.52 -7.93
N ILE A 230 -7.54 -7.70 -6.89
CA ILE A 230 -8.52 -6.63 -6.68
C ILE A 230 -7.99 -5.41 -7.44
N TYR A 231 -8.56 -5.14 -8.61
CA TYR A 231 -8.14 -4.07 -9.50
C TYR A 231 -9.33 -3.36 -10.14
N SER A 232 -9.28 -2.04 -10.26
CA SER A 232 -10.24 -1.25 -11.02
C SER A 232 -9.53 -0.24 -11.92
N PRO A 233 -9.83 -0.21 -13.23
CA PRO A 233 -9.35 0.84 -14.14
C PRO A 233 -9.76 2.25 -13.69
N ARG A 234 -10.85 2.37 -12.92
CA ARG A 234 -11.33 3.65 -12.39
C ARG A 234 -10.40 4.16 -11.30
N ILE A 235 -9.85 3.28 -10.43
CA ILE A 235 -8.81 3.66 -9.45
C ILE A 235 -7.55 4.12 -10.19
N GLU A 236 -7.12 3.38 -11.20
CA GLU A 236 -5.94 3.73 -11.99
C GLU A 236 -6.08 5.05 -12.77
N ALA A 237 -7.30 5.51 -13.03
CA ALA A 237 -7.56 6.77 -13.71
C ALA A 237 -7.26 8.01 -12.83
N PHE A 238 -7.26 7.88 -11.49
CA PHE A 238 -6.86 8.98 -10.61
C PHE A 238 -5.35 9.21 -10.67
N SER A 239 -4.93 10.47 -10.55
CA SER A 239 -3.51 10.77 -10.34
C SER A 239 -3.06 10.26 -8.96
N VAL A 240 -1.83 9.77 -8.86
CA VAL A 240 -1.23 9.41 -7.56
C VAL A 240 -0.98 10.63 -6.66
N TYR A 241 -1.12 11.83 -7.19
CA TYR A 241 -1.02 13.11 -6.46
C TYR A 241 -2.38 13.79 -6.27
N ASP A 242 -3.47 13.14 -6.64
CA ASP A 242 -4.82 13.68 -6.47
C ASP A 242 -5.45 13.16 -5.16
N PHE A 243 -5.25 13.92 -4.10
CA PHE A 243 -5.81 13.65 -2.78
C PHE A 243 -7.22 14.23 -2.58
N SER A 244 -7.84 14.82 -3.59
CA SER A 244 -9.11 15.54 -3.45
C SER A 244 -10.36 14.66 -3.31
N SER A 245 -10.25 13.37 -3.62
CA SER A 245 -11.42 12.49 -3.75
C SER A 245 -11.27 11.14 -3.03
N PRO A 246 -10.94 11.12 -1.72
CA PRO A 246 -10.73 9.87 -0.99
C PRO A 246 -11.99 9.00 -0.94
N GLU A 247 -13.18 9.60 -0.80
CA GLU A 247 -14.46 8.87 -0.75
C GLU A 247 -14.75 8.13 -2.06
N ARG A 248 -14.46 8.76 -3.22
CA ARG A 248 -14.63 8.08 -4.51
C ARG A 248 -13.68 6.90 -4.65
N LEU A 249 -12.43 7.07 -4.26
CA LEU A 249 -11.44 5.99 -4.27
C LEU A 249 -11.83 4.85 -3.32
N LYS A 250 -12.30 5.19 -2.11
CA LYS A 250 -12.83 4.20 -1.16
C LYS A 250 -13.97 3.40 -1.77
N LYS A 251 -14.96 4.07 -2.38
CA LYS A 251 -16.09 3.41 -3.05
C LYS A 251 -15.63 2.44 -4.15
N GLU A 252 -14.72 2.88 -5.02
CA GLU A 252 -14.17 2.03 -6.11
C GLU A 252 -13.41 0.82 -5.56
N GLY A 253 -12.65 0.99 -4.46
CA GLY A 253 -11.97 -0.11 -3.78
C GLY A 253 -12.93 -1.13 -3.19
N TYR A 254 -14.01 -0.65 -2.56
CA TYR A 254 -15.07 -1.49 -2.02
C TYR A 254 -15.76 -2.32 -3.10
N GLU A 255 -16.18 -1.67 -4.20
CA GLU A 255 -16.85 -2.34 -5.31
C GLU A 255 -15.95 -3.39 -5.97
N ALA A 256 -14.66 -3.04 -6.20
CA ALA A 256 -13.70 -3.98 -6.79
C ALA A 256 -13.44 -5.21 -5.88
N CYS A 257 -13.37 -5.01 -4.56
CA CYS A 257 -13.19 -6.10 -3.61
C CYS A 257 -14.43 -6.99 -3.54
N ARG A 258 -15.62 -6.40 -3.46
CA ARG A 258 -16.89 -7.15 -3.46
C ARG A 258 -17.03 -8.08 -4.65
N GLN A 259 -16.70 -7.61 -5.86
CA GLN A 259 -16.75 -8.45 -7.07
C GLN A 259 -15.88 -9.70 -6.91
N ILE A 260 -14.67 -9.56 -6.37
CA ILE A 260 -13.80 -10.71 -6.12
C ILE A 260 -14.36 -11.63 -5.02
N LEU A 261 -14.92 -11.08 -3.95
CA LEU A 261 -15.51 -11.88 -2.87
C LEU A 261 -16.71 -12.69 -3.35
N GLU A 262 -17.55 -12.12 -4.21
CA GLU A 262 -18.65 -12.81 -4.88
C GLU A 262 -18.14 -13.94 -5.80
N GLU A 263 -17.05 -13.71 -6.56
CA GLU A 263 -16.41 -14.72 -7.41
C GLU A 263 -15.91 -15.93 -6.61
N ILE A 264 -15.32 -15.69 -5.45
CA ILE A 264 -14.75 -16.74 -4.60
C ILE A 264 -15.78 -17.33 -3.60
N GLN A 265 -17.02 -16.88 -3.66
CA GLN A 265 -18.14 -17.37 -2.82
C GLN A 265 -17.90 -17.21 -1.30
N ILE A 266 -17.37 -16.06 -0.91
CA ILE A 266 -17.18 -15.63 0.48
C ILE A 266 -18.11 -14.46 0.80
#